data_d6760c836d1c23ad047cc85fdf8f87d5
#
_entry.id   d6760c836d1c23ad047cc85fdf8f87d5
#
_cell.length_a   1.000
_cell.length_b   1.000
_cell.length_c   1.000
_cell.angle_alpha   90.00
_cell.angle_beta   90.00
_cell.angle_gamma   90.00
#
_symmetry.space_group_name_H-M   'P 1'
#
loop_
_entity.id
_entity.type
_entity.pdbx_description
1 polymer ?
#
loop_
_entity_poly.entity_id
_entity_poly.type
_entity_poly.pdbx_seq_one_letter_code
_entity_poly.pdbx_strand_id
1 'polypeptide(L)'
;MYTFHCFICTQMQWTPKRSCKNKSRPLQQITKGAIIMAERITGHTELIGLMAYPIRHSSSPAMQNEAFAKLGYDYAYLAFEVGADEIEDAVKAIRTLKMRGSNVSMPNKTLVGKYLDELSPAAELCGAVNTIVNDNGHLTGHITDGIGFMSALKDND
;
A
#
# COMPACT_ATOMS: atom_id res chain seq x y z
N MET A 1 -14.17 -19.43 2.96
CA MET A 1 -13.49 -18.93 1.73
C MET A 1 -13.33 -17.43 1.92
N TYR A 2 -12.21 -17.01 2.53
CA TYR A 2 -12.00 -15.63 2.95
C TYR A 2 -11.70 -14.77 1.74
N THR A 3 -12.63 -13.93 1.32
CA THR A 3 -12.42 -12.85 0.35
C THR A 3 -11.65 -11.72 1.05
N PHE A 4 -10.32 -11.81 1.04
CA PHE A 4 -9.48 -10.69 1.45
C PHE A 4 -9.68 -9.54 0.47
N HIS A 5 -10.53 -8.59 0.80
CA HIS A 5 -10.54 -7.31 0.12
C HIS A 5 -9.25 -6.57 0.50
N CYS A 6 -8.34 -6.44 -0.46
CA CYS A 6 -7.17 -5.60 -0.29
C CYS A 6 -7.65 -4.15 -0.18
N PHE A 7 -7.70 -3.61 1.04
CA PHE A 7 -8.22 -2.28 1.36
C PHE A 7 -7.52 -1.16 0.59
N ILE A 8 -6.24 -1.34 0.23
CA ILE A 8 -5.50 -0.39 -0.62
C ILE A 8 -6.10 -0.33 -2.02
N CYS A 9 -6.53 -1.47 -2.58
CA CYS A 9 -7.11 -1.53 -3.93
C CYS A 9 -8.51 -0.92 -3.99
N THR A 10 -9.30 -0.95 -2.91
CA THR A 10 -10.67 -0.43 -2.88
C THR A 10 -10.70 1.09 -2.79
N GLN A 11 -9.76 1.72 -2.11
CA GLN A 11 -9.68 3.18 -1.98
C GLN A 11 -9.05 3.85 -3.20
N MET A 12 -8.21 3.12 -3.92
CA MET A 12 -7.58 3.62 -5.14
C MET A 12 -8.49 3.54 -6.35
N GLN A 13 -9.76 3.89 -6.37
CA GLN A 13 -10.70 3.89 -7.52
C GLN A 13 -10.01 3.86 -8.91
N TRP A 14 -9.10 2.90 -9.07
CA TRP A 14 -8.24 2.82 -10.23
C TRP A 14 -8.93 2.01 -11.33
N THR A 15 -9.27 2.70 -12.40
CA THR A 15 -9.60 2.04 -13.66
C THR A 15 -8.29 1.65 -14.35
N PRO A 16 -8.07 0.39 -14.69
CA PRO A 16 -6.86 -0.02 -15.41
C PRO A 16 -6.80 0.71 -16.75
N LYS A 17 -5.81 1.58 -16.95
CA LYS A 17 -5.49 2.06 -18.30
C LYS A 17 -5.12 0.83 -19.12
N ARG A 18 -6.00 0.47 -20.06
CA ARG A 18 -5.77 -0.59 -21.03
C ARG A 18 -4.47 -0.31 -21.76
N SER A 19 -3.63 -1.28 -21.72
CA SER A 19 -2.57 -1.61 -22.66
C SER A 19 -1.24 -1.95 -21.99
N CYS A 20 -1.15 -3.19 -21.56
CA CYS A 20 0.04 -3.97 -21.83
C CYS A 20 -0.41 -5.40 -22.14
N LYS A 21 -0.53 -5.72 -23.41
CA LYS A 21 -0.69 -7.11 -23.86
C LYS A 21 0.64 -7.82 -23.62
N ASN A 22 0.86 -8.26 -22.40
CA ASN A 22 1.94 -9.18 -22.13
C ASN A 22 1.46 -10.57 -22.52
N LYS A 23 2.02 -11.09 -23.63
CA LYS A 23 1.81 -12.46 -24.07
C LYS A 23 2.25 -13.36 -22.93
N SER A 24 1.29 -14.07 -22.33
CA SER A 24 1.53 -15.12 -21.36
C SER A 24 2.53 -16.13 -21.90
N ARG A 25 3.75 -16.15 -21.35
CA ARG A 25 4.63 -17.31 -21.48
C ARG A 25 4.01 -18.45 -20.69
N PRO A 26 3.97 -19.69 -21.24
CA PRO A 26 3.45 -20.83 -20.51
C PRO A 26 4.30 -21.05 -19.27
N LEU A 27 3.62 -21.21 -18.11
CA LEU A 27 4.22 -21.64 -16.84
C LEU A 27 4.90 -22.98 -17.05
N GLN A 28 6.22 -22.98 -17.24
CA GLN A 28 7.02 -24.20 -17.14
C GLN A 28 7.00 -24.64 -15.68
N GLN A 29 6.78 -25.93 -15.49
CA GLN A 29 6.61 -26.63 -14.23
C GLN A 29 7.56 -26.15 -13.15
N ILE A 30 7.00 -25.53 -12.10
CA ILE A 30 7.72 -25.15 -10.91
C ILE A 30 7.97 -26.41 -10.10
N THR A 31 9.18 -26.89 -10.09
CA THR A 31 9.63 -27.90 -9.12
C THR A 31 9.49 -27.34 -7.72
N LYS A 32 8.84 -28.10 -6.85
CA LYS A 32 8.62 -27.78 -5.42
C LYS A 32 9.89 -27.21 -4.79
N GLY A 33 9.86 -25.96 -4.35
CA GLY A 33 10.79 -25.52 -3.32
C GLY A 33 11.45 -24.15 -3.41
N ALA A 34 11.28 -23.34 -4.44
CA ALA A 34 11.78 -21.95 -4.40
C ALA A 34 10.94 -21.06 -5.31
N ILE A 35 10.04 -20.30 -4.72
CA ILE A 35 9.49 -19.10 -5.39
C ILE A 35 10.63 -18.08 -5.35
N ILE A 36 11.36 -17.97 -6.46
CA ILE A 36 12.39 -16.96 -6.60
C ILE A 36 11.68 -15.62 -6.76
N MET A 37 11.55 -14.86 -5.67
CA MET A 37 11.01 -13.50 -5.66
C MET A 37 11.71 -12.58 -6.68
N ALA A 38 12.94 -12.90 -7.06
CA ALA A 38 13.75 -12.15 -8.01
C ALA A 38 13.16 -12.02 -9.42
N GLU A 39 12.30 -12.94 -9.86
CA GLU A 39 11.68 -12.86 -11.18
C GLU A 39 10.45 -11.95 -11.23
N ARG A 40 9.96 -11.50 -10.07
CA ARG A 40 8.75 -10.69 -9.97
C ARG A 40 9.00 -9.19 -9.92
N ILE A 41 10.19 -8.76 -9.53
CA ILE A 41 10.54 -7.33 -9.41
C ILE A 41 11.36 -6.94 -10.63
N THR A 42 10.86 -5.95 -11.36
CA THR A 42 11.49 -5.40 -12.58
C THR A 42 11.61 -3.87 -12.45
N GLY A 43 12.17 -3.21 -13.46
CA GLY A 43 12.19 -1.74 -13.51
C GLY A 43 10.81 -1.09 -13.69
N HIS A 44 9.76 -1.87 -13.90
CA HIS A 44 8.38 -1.41 -14.00
C HIS A 44 7.58 -1.60 -12.72
N THR A 45 8.12 -2.36 -11.75
CA THR A 45 7.43 -2.63 -10.48
C THR A 45 7.27 -1.35 -9.67
N GLU A 46 6.04 -1.01 -9.32
CA GLU A 46 5.74 0.17 -8.53
C GLU A 46 5.87 -0.11 -7.03
N LEU A 47 6.38 0.86 -6.28
CA LEU A 47 6.65 0.74 -4.85
C LEU A 47 5.47 1.27 -4.02
N ILE A 48 5.07 0.50 -3.01
CA ILE A 48 4.16 0.92 -1.95
C ILE A 48 4.87 0.75 -0.60
N GLY A 49 4.71 1.72 0.30
CA GLY A 49 5.36 1.72 1.60
C GLY A 49 4.45 1.41 2.78
N LEU A 50 5.07 1.11 3.92
CA LEU A 50 4.49 1.23 5.25
C LEU A 50 5.47 2.00 6.12
N MET A 51 5.06 3.16 6.63
CA MET A 51 5.89 4.06 7.44
C MET A 51 5.45 4.03 8.89
N ALA A 52 6.33 3.61 9.79
CA ALA A 52 6.09 3.60 11.23
C ALA A 52 7.39 3.33 12.01
N TYR A 53 7.36 3.50 13.33
CA TYR A 53 8.48 3.18 14.20
C TYR A 53 8.01 2.67 15.58
N PRO A 54 8.47 1.49 16.06
CA PRO A 54 9.21 0.45 15.30
C PRO A 54 8.28 -0.34 14.38
N ILE A 55 8.79 -0.87 13.25
CA ILE A 55 7.93 -1.56 12.27
C ILE A 55 8.43 -2.93 11.80
N ARG A 56 9.65 -3.34 12.16
CA ARG A 56 10.27 -4.58 11.65
C ARG A 56 9.49 -5.87 11.96
N HIS A 57 8.63 -5.84 12.98
CA HIS A 57 7.76 -6.97 13.35
C HIS A 57 6.50 -7.10 12.49
N SER A 58 6.26 -6.17 11.56
CA SER A 58 5.03 -6.13 10.77
C SER A 58 4.93 -7.29 9.78
N SER A 59 3.77 -7.94 9.75
CA SER A 59 3.41 -8.94 8.73
C SER A 59 2.80 -8.32 7.47
N SER A 60 2.58 -7.01 7.44
CA SER A 60 1.94 -6.32 6.29
C SER A 60 2.68 -6.55 4.97
N PRO A 61 4.04 -6.52 4.90
CA PRO A 61 4.73 -6.79 3.64
C PRO A 61 4.45 -8.19 3.08
N ALA A 62 4.44 -9.21 3.93
CA ALA A 62 4.13 -10.58 3.48
C ALA A 62 2.70 -10.68 2.96
N MET A 63 1.73 -10.14 3.71
CA MET A 63 0.32 -10.16 3.36
C MET A 63 0.04 -9.41 2.06
N GLN A 64 0.55 -8.19 1.92
CA GLN A 64 0.27 -7.33 0.76
C GLN A 64 0.94 -7.88 -0.51
N ASN A 65 2.19 -8.32 -0.43
CA ASN A 65 2.88 -8.88 -1.58
C ASN A 65 2.22 -10.17 -2.08
N GLU A 66 1.71 -11.01 -1.17
CA GLU A 66 0.94 -12.19 -1.55
C GLU A 66 -0.38 -11.82 -2.24
N ALA A 67 -1.08 -10.79 -1.75
CA ALA A 67 -2.30 -10.28 -2.38
C ALA A 67 -2.01 -9.72 -3.78
N PHE A 68 -0.95 -8.92 -3.95
CA PHE A 68 -0.55 -8.39 -5.26
C PHE A 68 -0.23 -9.51 -6.25
N ALA A 69 0.46 -10.56 -5.78
CA ALA A 69 0.74 -11.72 -6.60
C ALA A 69 -0.51 -12.42 -7.10
N LYS A 70 -1.48 -12.64 -6.21
CA LYS A 70 -2.75 -13.31 -6.55
C LYS A 70 -3.61 -12.48 -7.48
N LEU A 71 -3.56 -11.16 -7.36
CA LEU A 71 -4.34 -10.22 -8.18
C LEU A 71 -3.63 -9.84 -9.48
N GLY A 72 -2.37 -10.24 -9.68
CA GLY A 72 -1.58 -9.93 -10.88
C GLY A 72 -1.11 -8.48 -10.95
N TYR A 73 -0.97 -7.79 -9.80
CA TYR A 73 -0.40 -6.45 -9.74
C TYR A 73 1.12 -6.49 -9.70
N ASP A 74 1.76 -5.64 -10.49
CA ASP A 74 3.23 -5.46 -10.50
C ASP A 74 3.64 -4.41 -9.45
N TYR A 75 3.42 -4.77 -8.18
CA TYR A 75 3.72 -3.93 -7.02
C TYR A 75 4.66 -4.64 -6.06
N ALA A 76 5.49 -3.87 -5.38
CA ALA A 76 6.29 -4.29 -4.24
C ALA A 76 5.90 -3.49 -3.00
N TYR A 77 5.63 -4.18 -1.90
CA TYR A 77 5.30 -3.56 -0.62
C TYR A 77 6.42 -3.77 0.38
N LEU A 78 6.94 -2.69 0.93
CA LEU A 78 8.03 -2.70 1.91
C LEU A 78 7.66 -1.89 3.16
N ALA A 79 8.23 -2.28 4.31
CA ALA A 79 8.12 -1.53 5.55
C ALA A 79 9.39 -0.68 5.76
N PHE A 80 9.20 0.57 6.15
CA PHE A 80 10.24 1.56 6.41
C PHE A 80 10.12 2.04 7.86
N GLU A 81 11.23 1.97 8.61
CA GLU A 81 11.31 2.57 9.93
C GLU A 81 11.41 4.08 9.76
N VAL A 82 10.33 4.79 10.12
CA VAL A 82 10.21 6.23 10.02
C VAL A 82 9.70 6.75 11.35
N GLY A 83 10.52 7.53 12.05
CA GLY A 83 10.17 8.21 13.29
C GLY A 83 9.33 9.47 13.04
N ALA A 84 8.87 10.08 14.13
CA ALA A 84 8.07 11.31 14.07
C ALA A 84 8.84 12.51 13.53
N ASP A 85 10.14 12.54 13.71
CA ASP A 85 11.08 13.55 13.23
C ASP A 85 11.47 13.41 11.75
N GLU A 86 11.27 12.21 11.19
CA GLU A 86 11.62 11.88 9.81
C GLU A 86 10.41 11.89 8.85
N ILE A 87 9.19 12.05 9.36
CA ILE A 87 7.95 11.87 8.56
C ILE A 87 7.85 12.88 7.41
N GLU A 88 8.32 14.10 7.59
CA GLU A 88 8.31 15.12 6.53
C GLU A 88 9.16 14.69 5.33
N ASP A 89 10.37 14.22 5.58
CA ASP A 89 11.28 13.78 4.51
C ASP A 89 10.81 12.47 3.89
N ALA A 90 10.19 11.59 4.68
CA ALA A 90 9.56 10.38 4.17
C ALA A 90 8.39 10.69 3.22
N VAL A 91 7.57 11.71 3.50
CA VAL A 91 6.50 12.16 2.59
C VAL A 91 7.09 12.78 1.30
N LYS A 92 8.17 13.56 1.40
CA LYS A 92 8.89 14.05 0.21
C LYS A 92 9.43 12.89 -0.64
N ALA A 93 9.92 11.83 0.01
CA ALA A 93 10.42 10.63 -0.69
C ALA A 93 9.32 9.91 -1.48
N ILE A 94 8.05 9.88 -1.03
CA ILE A 94 6.94 9.33 -1.81
C ILE A 94 6.86 9.99 -3.19
N ARG A 95 6.99 11.32 -3.25
CA ARG A 95 6.97 12.09 -4.51
C ARG A 95 8.21 11.83 -5.35
N THR A 96 9.40 11.91 -4.73
CA THR A 96 10.69 11.80 -5.42
C THR A 96 10.92 10.42 -6.02
N LEU A 97 10.56 9.37 -5.28
CA LEU A 97 10.67 7.98 -5.70
C LEU A 97 9.49 7.52 -6.56
N LYS A 98 8.51 8.40 -6.80
CA LYS A 98 7.27 8.08 -7.54
C LYS A 98 6.57 6.85 -6.99
N MET A 99 6.60 6.69 -5.65
CA MET A 99 5.88 5.61 -4.99
C MET A 99 4.39 5.73 -5.29
N ARG A 100 3.70 4.60 -5.39
CA ARG A 100 2.24 4.57 -5.62
C ARG A 100 1.47 5.13 -4.43
N GLY A 101 2.04 5.01 -3.25
CA GLY A 101 1.51 5.51 -2.00
C GLY A 101 2.19 4.84 -0.82
N SER A 102 1.65 5.06 0.36
CA SER A 102 2.14 4.44 1.59
C SER A 102 1.04 4.25 2.61
N ASN A 103 1.09 3.15 3.35
CA ASN A 103 0.40 3.10 4.63
C ASN A 103 1.21 3.84 5.70
N VAL A 104 0.52 4.30 6.71
CA VAL A 104 1.10 4.99 7.86
C VAL A 104 0.58 4.36 9.14
N SER A 105 1.49 4.08 10.08
CA SER A 105 1.13 3.61 11.41
C SER A 105 1.79 4.48 12.49
N MET A 106 1.70 4.05 13.74
CA MET A 106 2.22 4.85 14.86
C MET A 106 3.74 5.04 14.77
N PRO A 107 4.26 6.19 15.18
CA PRO A 107 3.56 7.33 15.75
C PRO A 107 2.99 8.33 14.72
N ASN A 108 3.09 8.06 13.43
CA ASN A 108 2.97 9.03 12.35
C ASN A 108 1.53 9.35 11.90
N LYS A 109 0.52 8.53 12.28
CA LYS A 109 -0.88 8.68 11.81
C LYS A 109 -1.46 10.09 12.03
N THR A 110 -1.19 10.70 13.16
CA THR A 110 -1.68 12.05 13.52
C THR A 110 -0.76 13.18 13.05
N LEU A 111 0.45 12.85 12.62
CA LEU A 111 1.46 13.84 12.24
C LEU A 111 1.53 14.08 10.75
N VAL A 112 1.26 13.04 9.95
CA VAL A 112 1.53 13.04 8.51
C VAL A 112 0.60 13.96 7.71
N GLY A 113 -0.63 14.19 8.20
CA GLY A 113 -1.65 14.96 7.48
C GLY A 113 -1.20 16.36 7.04
N LYS A 114 -0.38 17.04 7.85
CA LYS A 114 0.12 18.39 7.57
C LYS A 114 1.11 18.48 6.39
N TYR A 115 1.61 17.34 5.90
CA TYR A 115 2.57 17.28 4.78
C TYR A 115 1.92 16.77 3.48
N LEU A 116 0.62 16.51 3.51
CA LEU A 116 -0.15 16.05 2.36
C LEU A 116 -0.84 17.24 1.67
N ASP A 117 -1.22 17.04 0.41
CA ASP A 117 -1.89 18.08 -0.36
C ASP A 117 -3.40 18.13 -0.06
N GLU A 118 -4.00 16.97 0.28
CA GLU A 118 -5.41 16.84 0.55
C GLU A 118 -5.68 15.77 1.62
N LEU A 119 -6.74 15.95 2.39
CA LEU A 119 -7.28 14.95 3.31
C LEU A 119 -8.69 14.55 2.88
N SER A 120 -8.99 13.26 2.94
CA SER A 120 -10.38 12.81 2.79
C SER A 120 -11.23 13.32 3.96
N PRO A 121 -12.54 13.53 3.79
CA PRO A 121 -13.41 14.03 4.87
C PRO A 121 -13.33 13.21 6.16
N ALA A 122 -13.18 11.89 6.04
CA ALA A 122 -13.00 11.01 7.18
C ALA A 122 -11.65 11.22 7.88
N ALA A 123 -10.55 11.42 7.12
CA ALA A 123 -9.24 11.68 7.68
C ALA A 123 -9.17 13.05 8.38
N GLU A 124 -9.82 14.06 7.79
CA GLU A 124 -9.94 15.39 8.37
C GLU A 124 -10.71 15.35 9.69
N LEU A 125 -11.88 14.69 9.70
CA LEU A 125 -12.71 14.54 10.90
C LEU A 125 -12.00 13.77 12.02
N CYS A 126 -11.26 12.69 11.68
CA CYS A 126 -10.54 11.88 12.64
C CYS A 126 -9.20 12.50 13.08
N GLY A 127 -8.67 13.49 12.35
CA GLY A 127 -7.35 14.05 12.60
C GLY A 127 -6.22 13.03 12.42
N ALA A 128 -6.41 12.01 11.60
CA ALA A 128 -5.45 10.92 11.41
C ALA A 128 -5.49 10.35 9.99
N VAL A 129 -4.33 9.90 9.51
CA VAL A 129 -4.15 9.26 8.21
C VAL A 129 -3.45 7.92 8.39
N ASN A 130 -3.98 6.85 7.80
CA ASN A 130 -3.31 5.55 7.74
C ASN A 130 -2.96 5.11 6.32
N THR A 131 -3.43 5.83 5.30
CA THR A 131 -3.19 5.51 3.90
C THR A 131 -2.96 6.80 3.10
N ILE A 132 -1.86 6.86 2.38
CA ILE A 132 -1.52 7.95 1.46
C ILE A 132 -1.61 7.41 0.05
N VAL A 133 -2.36 8.08 -0.81
CA VAL A 133 -2.42 7.82 -2.25
C VAL A 133 -1.62 8.88 -2.98
N ASN A 134 -0.78 8.47 -3.91
CA ASN A 134 -0.03 9.37 -4.77
C ASN A 134 -0.60 9.33 -6.20
N ASP A 135 -1.22 10.41 -6.61
CA ASP A 135 -1.65 10.62 -8.00
C ASP A 135 -0.75 11.66 -8.67
N ASN A 136 0.31 11.16 -9.34
CA ASN A 136 1.27 11.97 -10.09
C ASN A 136 1.93 13.11 -9.27
N GLY A 137 2.17 12.88 -7.99
CA GLY A 137 2.78 13.83 -7.07
C GLY A 137 1.80 14.55 -6.16
N HIS A 138 0.49 14.50 -6.44
CA HIS A 138 -0.56 14.95 -5.52
C HIS A 138 -0.84 13.85 -4.49
N LEU A 139 -0.66 14.16 -3.22
CA LEU A 139 -0.80 13.20 -2.12
C LEU A 139 -2.10 13.44 -1.35
N THR A 140 -2.98 12.45 -1.39
CA THR A 140 -4.24 12.46 -0.63
C THR A 140 -4.16 11.50 0.54
N GLY A 141 -4.50 11.99 1.74
CA GLY A 141 -4.54 11.21 2.98
C GLY A 141 -5.92 10.64 3.29
N HIS A 142 -5.96 9.36 3.63
CA HIS A 142 -7.18 8.65 4.01
C HIS A 142 -7.04 7.99 5.38
N ILE A 143 -8.19 7.78 6.06
CA ILE A 143 -8.30 6.89 7.23
C ILE A 143 -9.30 5.78 6.92
N THR A 144 -8.84 4.54 7.00
CA THR A 144 -9.61 3.34 6.60
C THR A 144 -9.86 2.38 7.75
N ASP A 145 -9.28 2.64 8.93
CA ASP A 145 -9.38 1.75 10.11
C ASP A 145 -10.84 1.52 10.53
N GLY A 146 -11.64 2.58 10.60
CA GLY A 146 -13.05 2.49 11.00
C GLY A 146 -13.91 1.69 10.02
N ILE A 147 -13.73 1.95 8.71
CA ILE A 147 -14.46 1.23 7.66
C ILE A 147 -14.06 -0.25 7.68
N GLY A 148 -12.77 -0.55 7.85
CA GLY A 148 -12.25 -1.92 7.94
C GLY A 148 -12.83 -2.68 9.12
N PHE A 149 -12.89 -2.05 10.29
CA PHE A 149 -13.50 -2.63 11.48
C PHE A 149 -14.99 -2.93 11.28
N MET A 150 -15.76 -1.97 10.74
CA MET A 150 -17.19 -2.15 10.49
C MET A 150 -17.47 -3.25 9.44
N SER A 151 -16.62 -3.36 8.41
CA SER A 151 -16.74 -4.45 7.44
C SER A 151 -16.47 -5.81 8.07
N ALA A 152 -15.44 -5.91 8.89
CA ALA A 152 -15.12 -7.15 9.59
C ALA A 152 -16.25 -7.61 10.55
N LEU A 153 -16.95 -6.68 11.19
CA LEU A 153 -18.12 -7.01 12.02
C LEU A 153 -19.26 -7.59 11.18
N LYS A 154 -19.57 -6.98 10.02
CA LYS A 154 -20.65 -7.44 9.14
C LYS A 154 -20.39 -8.80 8.50
N ASP A 155 -19.12 -9.14 8.28
CA ASP A 155 -18.74 -10.41 7.67
C ASP A 155 -18.76 -11.58 8.69
N ASN A 156 -18.92 -11.30 9.99
CA ASN A 156 -18.94 -12.29 11.06
C ASN A 156 -20.31 -12.41 11.80
N ASP A 157 -21.34 -11.69 11.35
CA ASP A 157 -22.74 -11.85 11.74
C ASP A 157 -23.45 -12.82 10.75
#